data_f4d84870491332161cd9a65928767e77
#
_entry.id   f4d84870491332161cd9a65928767e77
#
_cell.length_a   1.000
_cell.length_b   1.000
_cell.length_c   1.000
_cell.angle_alpha   90.00
_cell.angle_beta   90.00
_cell.angle_gamma   90.00
#
_symmetry.space_group_name_H-M   'P 1'
#
loop_
_entity.id
_entity.type
_entity.pdbx_description
1 polymer ?
#
loop_
_entity_poly.entity_id
_entity_poly.type
_entity_poly.pdbx_seq_one_letter_code
_entity_poly.pdbx_strand_id
1 'polypeptide(L)'
;MNSKKYDLNDLSEFRFENKFPNRIYDVGIAEQHAITFAAGLACEGMVPWATVYSTFLQRGYDQVVHDVALQKLPVRFAMDRAGLVGADGATHAGSFDVTYMASLPNMVTMAPSNEVELVNMVATMSAYDQGPSCIRQAPCAMAIADHLSALQTL
;
A
#
# COMPACT_ATOMS: atom_id res chain seq x y z
N MET A 1 23.83 -12.16 -18.66
CA MET A 1 22.69 -12.87 -18.01
C MET A 1 22.52 -12.23 -16.65
N ASN A 2 21.63 -11.24 -16.54
CA ASN A 2 21.30 -10.59 -15.25
C ASN A 2 20.33 -11.50 -14.51
N SER A 3 20.83 -12.17 -13.46
CA SER A 3 19.95 -12.80 -12.47
C SER A 3 19.29 -11.68 -11.66
N LYS A 4 18.10 -11.25 -12.05
CA LYS A 4 17.24 -10.50 -11.13
C LYS A 4 17.02 -11.42 -9.94
N LYS A 5 17.63 -11.12 -8.80
CA LYS A 5 17.21 -11.68 -7.51
C LYS A 5 15.84 -11.08 -7.23
N TYR A 6 14.80 -11.85 -7.50
CA TYR A 6 13.46 -11.49 -7.08
C TYR A 6 13.42 -11.59 -5.55
N ASP A 7 13.17 -10.49 -4.88
CA ASP A 7 12.80 -10.48 -3.47
C ASP A 7 11.45 -11.21 -3.33
N LEU A 8 11.22 -11.89 -2.21
CA LEU A 8 9.95 -12.56 -1.93
C LEU A 8 8.76 -11.61 -1.96
N ASN A 9 9.00 -10.31 -1.75
CA ASN A 9 8.00 -9.25 -1.88
C ASN A 9 7.64 -8.94 -3.35
N ASP A 10 8.58 -9.07 -4.28
CA ASP A 10 8.32 -8.93 -5.72
C ASP A 10 7.41 -10.05 -6.26
N LEU A 11 7.38 -11.21 -5.59
CA LEU A 11 6.53 -12.33 -6.02
C LEU A 11 5.03 -12.04 -5.86
N SER A 12 4.64 -11.18 -4.95
CA SER A 12 3.22 -10.86 -4.70
C SER A 12 2.65 -9.90 -5.74
N GLU A 13 3.38 -8.84 -6.08
CA GLU A 13 3.01 -7.94 -7.18
C GLU A 13 3.01 -8.70 -8.50
N PHE A 14 4.02 -9.52 -8.74
CA PHE A 14 4.13 -10.38 -9.91
C PHE A 14 2.97 -11.37 -10.03
N ARG A 15 2.47 -11.93 -8.93
CA ARG A 15 1.29 -12.82 -8.95
C ARG A 15 0.01 -12.09 -9.32
N PHE A 16 -0.19 -10.88 -8.80
CA PHE A 16 -1.36 -10.06 -9.14
C PHE A 16 -1.31 -9.61 -10.59
N GLU A 17 -0.17 -9.14 -11.08
CA GLU A 17 0.05 -8.75 -12.47
C GLU A 17 -0.24 -9.89 -13.44
N ASN A 18 0.26 -11.11 -13.17
CA ASN A 18 -0.01 -12.27 -14.02
C ASN A 18 -1.50 -12.64 -14.06
N LYS A 19 -2.22 -12.43 -12.95
CA LYS A 19 -3.65 -12.76 -12.86
C LYS A 19 -4.53 -11.65 -13.43
N PHE A 20 -4.12 -10.39 -13.27
CA PHE A 20 -4.90 -9.21 -13.63
C PHE A 20 -4.05 -8.13 -14.34
N PRO A 21 -3.44 -8.42 -15.51
CA PRO A 21 -2.46 -7.54 -16.14
C PRO A 21 -3.01 -6.14 -16.50
N ASN A 22 -4.31 -6.04 -16.70
CA ASN A 22 -4.98 -4.77 -17.02
C ASN A 22 -5.39 -3.95 -15.77
N ARG A 23 -4.99 -4.37 -14.60
CA ARG A 23 -5.34 -3.74 -13.30
C ARG A 23 -4.12 -3.34 -12.48
N ILE A 24 -2.95 -3.47 -13.05
CA ILE A 24 -1.69 -3.00 -12.47
C ILE A 24 -1.13 -1.87 -13.33
N TYR A 25 -0.59 -0.87 -12.64
CA TYR A 25 0.07 0.28 -13.24
C TYR A 25 1.43 0.46 -12.58
N ASP A 26 2.48 0.06 -13.26
CA ASP A 26 3.84 0.35 -12.83
C ASP A 26 4.15 1.84 -13.10
N VAL A 27 4.30 2.59 -12.04
CA VAL A 27 4.60 4.04 -12.10
C VAL A 27 6.09 4.33 -11.89
N GLY A 28 6.92 3.29 -11.82
CA GLY A 28 8.33 3.38 -11.51
C GLY A 28 8.59 3.84 -10.07
N ILE A 29 9.77 4.40 -9.83
CA ILE A 29 10.14 4.95 -8.51
C ILE A 29 9.66 6.41 -8.42
N ALA A 30 8.35 6.60 -8.34
CA ALA A 30 7.70 7.91 -8.39
C ALA A 30 6.51 7.96 -7.41
N GLU A 31 6.80 7.98 -6.11
CA GLU A 31 5.81 7.89 -5.04
C GLU A 31 4.75 8.98 -5.12
N GLN A 32 5.16 10.24 -5.39
CA GLN A 32 4.22 11.35 -5.53
C GLN A 32 3.24 11.11 -6.70
N HIS A 33 3.76 10.65 -7.84
CA HIS A 33 2.92 10.32 -9.00
C HIS A 33 1.96 9.17 -8.69
N ALA A 34 2.43 8.13 -8.02
CA ALA A 34 1.61 6.98 -7.62
C ALA A 34 0.37 7.42 -6.82
N ILE A 35 0.55 8.35 -5.87
CA ILE A 35 -0.53 8.82 -5.01
C ILE A 35 -1.51 9.70 -5.78
N THR A 36 -1.02 10.68 -6.54
CA THR A 36 -1.88 11.54 -7.36
C THR A 36 -2.65 10.73 -8.40
N PHE A 37 -2.00 9.75 -9.03
CA PHE A 37 -2.64 8.84 -9.98
C PHE A 37 -3.74 8.00 -9.31
N ALA A 38 -3.46 7.42 -8.14
CA ALA A 38 -4.46 6.69 -7.36
C ALA A 38 -5.65 7.59 -6.96
N ALA A 39 -5.38 8.85 -6.57
CA ALA A 39 -6.44 9.82 -6.30
C ALA A 39 -7.32 10.06 -7.53
N GLY A 40 -6.73 10.23 -8.71
CA GLY A 40 -7.46 10.37 -9.97
C GLY A 40 -8.35 9.16 -10.28
N LEU A 41 -7.83 7.94 -10.08
CA LEU A 41 -8.61 6.71 -10.24
C LEU A 41 -9.80 6.65 -9.26
N ALA A 42 -9.59 7.07 -8.02
CA ALA A 42 -10.65 7.12 -7.02
C ALA A 42 -11.75 8.15 -7.36
N CYS A 43 -11.39 9.29 -7.94
CA CYS A 43 -12.36 10.28 -8.46
C CYS A 43 -13.29 9.70 -9.52
N GLU A 44 -12.80 8.76 -10.33
CA GLU A 44 -13.58 8.08 -11.37
C GLU A 44 -14.33 6.84 -10.84
N GLY A 45 -14.40 6.66 -9.51
CA GLY A 45 -15.13 5.57 -8.87
C GLY A 45 -14.41 4.21 -8.88
N MET A 46 -13.12 4.20 -9.21
CA MET A 46 -12.31 2.99 -9.08
C MET A 46 -11.89 2.76 -7.62
N VAL A 47 -11.39 1.57 -7.34
CA VAL A 47 -10.91 1.12 -6.01
C VAL A 47 -9.38 0.97 -6.05
N PRO A 48 -8.63 2.08 -6.02
CA PRO A 48 -7.18 2.03 -6.17
C PRO A 48 -6.48 1.56 -4.89
N TRP A 49 -5.42 0.77 -5.09
CA TRP A 49 -4.45 0.39 -4.09
C TRP A 49 -3.09 0.98 -4.47
N ALA A 50 -2.55 1.84 -3.62
CA ALA A 50 -1.22 2.40 -3.77
C ALA A 50 -0.25 1.62 -2.90
N THR A 51 0.59 0.79 -3.52
CA THR A 51 1.60 -0.02 -2.83
C THR A 51 2.93 0.73 -2.83
N VAL A 52 3.40 1.12 -1.66
CA VAL A 52 4.62 1.92 -1.49
C VAL A 52 5.35 1.48 -0.22
N TYR A 53 6.68 1.48 -0.23
CA TYR A 53 7.45 1.25 0.99
C TYR A 53 7.19 2.35 2.02
N SER A 54 7.01 1.97 3.27
CA SER A 54 6.71 2.88 4.37
C SER A 54 7.65 4.10 4.40
N THR A 55 8.96 3.87 4.32
CA THR A 55 9.94 4.95 4.35
C THR A 55 9.88 5.87 3.12
N PHE A 56 9.55 5.35 1.94
CA PHE A 56 9.52 6.15 0.71
C PHE A 56 8.21 6.89 0.52
N LEU A 57 7.13 6.46 1.17
CA LEU A 57 5.87 7.20 1.17
C LEU A 57 6.01 8.61 1.76
N GLN A 58 7.01 8.86 2.59
CA GLN A 58 7.33 10.21 3.09
C GLN A 58 7.50 11.24 1.97
N ARG A 59 8.03 10.84 0.81
CA ARG A 59 8.17 11.73 -0.36
C ARG A 59 6.83 12.15 -0.96
N GLY A 60 5.83 11.31 -0.83
CA GLY A 60 4.48 11.56 -1.34
C GLY A 60 3.51 12.08 -0.29
N TYR A 61 3.98 12.47 0.90
CA TYR A 61 3.10 12.88 1.99
C TYR A 61 2.21 14.07 1.64
N ASP A 62 2.73 15.06 0.93
CA ASP A 62 1.97 16.21 0.48
C ASP A 62 0.79 15.78 -0.41
N GLN A 63 1.00 14.84 -1.33
CA GLN A 63 -0.04 14.26 -2.18
C GLN A 63 -1.05 13.45 -1.36
N VAL A 64 -0.60 12.72 -0.32
CA VAL A 64 -1.53 12.04 0.60
C VAL A 64 -2.45 13.05 1.28
N VAL A 65 -1.92 14.19 1.71
CA VAL A 65 -2.70 15.27 2.35
C VAL A 65 -3.66 15.90 1.36
N HIS A 66 -3.15 16.49 0.29
CA HIS A 66 -3.93 17.35 -0.61
C HIS A 66 -4.77 16.58 -1.62
N ASP A 67 -4.21 15.53 -2.23
CA ASP A 67 -4.89 14.83 -3.30
C ASP A 67 -5.85 13.76 -2.78
N VAL A 68 -5.63 13.26 -1.56
CA VAL A 68 -6.41 12.14 -1.01
C VAL A 68 -7.19 12.51 0.25
N ALA A 69 -6.49 12.86 1.35
CA ALA A 69 -7.12 12.99 2.66
C ALA A 69 -8.11 14.16 2.77
N LEU A 70 -7.74 15.33 2.25
CA LEU A 70 -8.62 16.51 2.23
C LEU A 70 -9.88 16.28 1.40
N GLN A 71 -9.77 15.51 0.33
CA GLN A 71 -10.88 15.18 -0.56
C GLN A 71 -11.67 13.94 -0.12
N LYS A 72 -11.23 13.26 0.96
CA LYS A 72 -11.81 12.01 1.45
C LYS A 72 -11.88 10.89 0.39
N LEU A 73 -10.95 10.86 -0.54
CA LEU A 73 -10.95 9.85 -1.58
C LEU A 73 -10.60 8.46 -1.01
N PRO A 74 -11.33 7.41 -1.40
CA PRO A 74 -11.15 6.07 -0.87
C PRO A 74 -9.94 5.35 -1.49
N VAL A 75 -8.77 5.94 -1.36
CA VAL A 75 -7.48 5.33 -1.73
C VAL A 75 -7.01 4.41 -0.62
N ARG A 76 -6.56 3.21 -0.97
CA ARG A 76 -6.01 2.21 -0.07
C ARG A 76 -4.49 2.21 -0.18
N PHE A 77 -3.81 2.59 0.90
CA PHE A 77 -2.35 2.58 0.97
C PHE A 77 -1.86 1.27 1.58
N ALA A 78 -1.16 0.47 0.79
CA ALA A 78 -0.47 -0.72 1.27
C ALA A 78 1.00 -0.36 1.51
N MET A 79 1.36 -0.13 2.78
CA MET A 79 2.72 0.25 3.14
C MET A 79 3.52 -0.97 3.51
N ASP A 80 4.45 -1.35 2.66
CA ASP A 80 5.38 -2.43 2.90
C ASP A 80 6.63 -1.96 3.66
N ARG A 81 7.36 -2.88 4.23
CA ARG A 81 8.62 -2.64 4.99
C ARG A 81 8.46 -1.62 6.11
N ALA A 82 7.35 -1.70 6.84
CA ALA A 82 7.12 -0.88 8.02
C ALA A 82 7.96 -1.37 9.22
N GLY A 83 8.55 -0.46 9.96
CA GLY A 83 9.41 -0.77 11.11
C GLY A 83 10.86 -1.05 10.69
N LEU A 84 11.54 -1.92 11.43
CA LEU A 84 12.93 -2.31 11.18
C LEU A 84 13.01 -3.39 10.10
N VAL A 85 13.86 -3.20 9.11
CA VAL A 85 13.92 -4.00 7.88
C VAL A 85 15.20 -4.85 7.74
N GLY A 86 15.99 -4.97 8.78
CA GLY A 86 17.17 -5.86 8.80
C GLY A 86 18.20 -5.52 7.73
N ALA A 87 18.40 -6.41 6.76
CA ALA A 87 19.44 -6.31 5.75
C ALA A 87 19.33 -5.09 4.82
N ASP A 88 18.15 -4.53 4.63
CA ASP A 88 17.94 -3.33 3.80
C ASP A 88 18.51 -2.07 4.48
N GLY A 89 18.75 -2.11 5.77
CA GLY A 89 19.44 -1.07 6.53
C GLY A 89 18.56 0.13 6.88
N ALA A 90 19.19 1.14 7.47
CA ALA A 90 18.53 2.30 8.04
C ALA A 90 17.75 3.15 7.03
N THR A 91 18.17 3.15 5.77
CA THR A 91 17.51 3.93 4.71
C THR A 91 16.13 3.39 4.33
N HIS A 92 15.84 2.12 4.65
CA HIS A 92 14.59 1.43 4.33
C HIS A 92 13.70 1.25 5.57
N ALA A 93 14.16 1.62 6.77
CA ALA A 93 13.38 1.49 7.99
C ALA A 93 12.17 2.44 7.99
N GLY A 94 10.97 1.88 8.07
CA GLY A 94 9.70 2.60 8.10
C GLY A 94 9.27 2.95 9.52
N SER A 95 9.89 3.96 10.13
CA SER A 95 9.69 4.28 11.55
C SER A 95 8.66 5.39 11.81
N PHE A 96 8.25 6.15 10.79
CA PHE A 96 7.44 7.36 10.98
C PHE A 96 6.03 7.27 10.40
N ASP A 97 5.71 6.18 9.71
CA ASP A 97 4.47 5.98 8.97
C ASP A 97 3.19 6.14 9.84
N VAL A 98 3.16 5.52 11.01
CA VAL A 98 2.03 5.67 11.93
C VAL A 98 1.82 7.13 12.32
N THR A 99 2.91 7.84 12.62
CA THR A 99 2.84 9.23 13.07
C THR A 99 2.23 10.12 11.99
N TYR A 100 2.73 10.06 10.76
CA TYR A 100 2.26 10.98 9.72
C TYR A 100 0.93 10.55 9.08
N MET A 101 0.65 9.23 9.00
CA MET A 101 -0.64 8.77 8.46
C MET A 101 -1.77 8.92 9.48
N ALA A 102 -1.56 8.56 10.74
CA ALA A 102 -2.61 8.65 11.77
C ALA A 102 -2.94 10.09 12.19
N SER A 103 -2.09 11.06 11.87
CA SER A 103 -2.39 12.48 12.11
C SER A 103 -3.36 13.08 11.09
N LEU A 104 -3.60 12.41 9.97
CA LEU A 104 -4.46 12.94 8.91
C LEU A 104 -5.94 12.74 9.23
N PRO A 105 -6.78 13.77 9.03
CA PRO A 105 -8.22 13.62 9.18
C PRO A 105 -8.76 12.62 8.15
N ASN A 106 -9.76 11.84 8.56
CA ASN A 106 -10.43 10.82 7.75
C ASN A 106 -9.57 9.58 7.39
N MET A 107 -8.31 9.53 7.77
CA MET A 107 -7.44 8.39 7.50
C MET A 107 -7.69 7.26 8.51
N VAL A 108 -8.00 6.07 8.02
CA VAL A 108 -8.04 4.84 8.84
C VAL A 108 -6.69 4.16 8.75
N THR A 109 -5.98 4.08 9.88
CA THR A 109 -4.64 3.47 9.94
C THR A 109 -4.71 2.12 10.64
N MET A 110 -4.22 1.07 10.00
CA MET A 110 -4.23 -0.31 10.48
C MET A 110 -2.82 -0.89 10.55
N ALA A 111 -2.55 -1.68 11.59
CA ALA A 111 -1.25 -2.31 11.83
C ALA A 111 -1.49 -3.75 12.31
N PRO A 112 -1.50 -4.76 11.43
CA PRO A 112 -1.71 -6.14 11.81
C PRO A 112 -0.52 -6.67 12.63
N SER A 113 -0.83 -7.45 13.66
CA SER A 113 0.17 -8.12 14.50
C SER A 113 0.56 -9.51 13.97
N ASN A 114 -0.24 -10.07 13.07
CA ASN A 114 -0.05 -11.39 12.47
C ASN A 114 -0.79 -11.49 11.12
N GLU A 115 -0.59 -12.61 10.43
CA GLU A 115 -1.14 -12.83 9.09
C GLU A 115 -2.68 -12.92 9.08
N VAL A 116 -3.30 -13.45 10.12
CA VAL A 116 -4.76 -13.56 10.21
C VAL A 116 -5.40 -12.17 10.30
N GLU A 117 -4.81 -11.29 11.12
CA GLU A 117 -5.24 -9.90 11.19
C GLU A 117 -5.00 -9.16 9.86
N LEU A 118 -3.87 -9.43 9.19
CA LEU A 118 -3.58 -8.84 7.89
C LEU A 118 -4.69 -9.16 6.89
N VAL A 119 -5.10 -10.43 6.77
CA VAL A 119 -6.20 -10.84 5.88
C VAL A 119 -7.49 -10.09 6.19
N ASN A 120 -7.86 -10.03 7.47
CA ASN A 120 -9.09 -9.37 7.90
C ASN A 120 -9.04 -7.84 7.66
N MET A 121 -7.87 -7.23 7.88
CA MET A 121 -7.68 -5.79 7.64
C MET A 121 -7.70 -5.46 6.14
N VAL A 122 -7.10 -6.30 5.29
CA VAL A 122 -7.19 -6.15 3.82
C VAL A 122 -8.63 -6.27 3.34
N ALA A 123 -9.40 -7.24 3.87
CA ALA A 123 -10.82 -7.37 3.58
C ALA A 123 -11.62 -6.13 4.03
N THR A 124 -11.32 -5.62 5.22
CA THR A 124 -11.92 -4.39 5.75
C THR A 124 -11.61 -3.19 4.86
N MET A 125 -10.35 -3.00 4.46
CA MET A 125 -9.95 -1.93 3.54
C MET A 125 -10.66 -2.04 2.19
N SER A 126 -10.80 -3.25 1.66
CA SER A 126 -11.48 -3.48 0.39
C SER A 126 -12.95 -3.03 0.43
N ALA A 127 -13.61 -3.19 1.57
CA ALA A 127 -15.01 -2.81 1.79
C ALA A 127 -15.21 -1.37 2.27
N TYR A 128 -14.14 -0.67 2.65
CA TYR A 128 -14.22 0.67 3.22
C TYR A 128 -14.09 1.75 2.15
N ASP A 129 -15.21 2.45 1.88
CA ASP A 129 -15.31 3.49 0.85
C ASP A 129 -15.60 4.90 1.42
N GLN A 130 -15.56 5.08 2.73
CA GLN A 130 -15.91 6.36 3.38
C GLN A 130 -14.75 7.35 3.43
N GLY A 131 -13.56 6.96 3.01
CA GLY A 131 -12.36 7.78 3.00
C GLY A 131 -11.10 6.94 2.81
N PRO A 132 -9.93 7.56 2.91
CA PRO A 132 -8.67 6.85 2.74
C PRO A 132 -8.39 5.89 3.90
N SER A 133 -7.69 4.82 3.57
CA SER A 133 -7.24 3.84 4.55
C SER A 133 -5.81 3.40 4.26
N CYS A 134 -5.08 3.05 5.29
CA CYS A 134 -3.75 2.50 5.14
C CYS A 134 -3.53 1.28 6.03
N ILE A 135 -2.74 0.35 5.53
CA ILE A 135 -2.24 -0.79 6.28
C ILE A 135 -0.71 -0.77 6.23
N ARG A 136 -0.09 -0.87 7.40
CA ARG A 136 1.36 -0.99 7.51
C ARG A 136 1.74 -2.44 7.75
N GLN A 137 2.57 -2.97 6.88
CA GLN A 137 3.02 -4.35 6.97
C GLN A 137 4.47 -4.40 7.45
N ALA A 138 4.71 -5.14 8.53
CA ALA A 138 6.07 -5.47 8.96
C ALA A 138 6.67 -6.57 8.04
N PRO A 139 8.01 -6.65 7.88
CA PRO A 139 8.66 -7.58 6.96
C PRO A 139 8.37 -9.08 7.18
N CYS A 140 7.81 -9.43 8.32
CA CYS A 140 7.47 -10.81 8.67
C CYS A 140 6.05 -11.24 8.27
N ALA A 141 5.22 -10.31 7.75
CA ALA A 141 3.86 -10.63 7.31
C ALA A 141 3.84 -10.98 5.82
N MET A 142 3.01 -11.94 5.42
CA MET A 142 2.82 -12.32 4.02
C MET A 142 2.33 -11.15 3.15
N ALA A 143 2.70 -11.17 1.90
CA ALA A 143 2.40 -10.10 0.98
C ALA A 143 0.88 -9.82 0.82
N ILE A 144 0.50 -8.56 0.92
CA ILE A 144 -0.89 -8.09 0.79
C ILE A 144 -1.55 -8.55 -0.52
N ALA A 145 -0.78 -8.61 -1.61
CA ALA A 145 -1.29 -9.01 -2.92
C ALA A 145 -1.78 -10.47 -2.99
N ASP A 146 -1.21 -11.38 -2.19
CA ASP A 146 -1.71 -12.76 -2.11
C ASP A 146 -3.14 -12.79 -1.53
N HIS A 147 -3.45 -11.89 -0.61
CA HIS A 147 -4.78 -11.78 -0.01
C HIS A 147 -5.78 -11.03 -0.89
N LEU A 148 -5.34 -9.99 -1.61
CA LEU A 148 -6.20 -9.30 -2.59
C LEU A 148 -6.65 -10.25 -3.70
N SER A 149 -5.79 -11.18 -4.13
CA SER A 149 -6.17 -12.18 -5.13
C SER A 149 -7.19 -13.19 -4.64
N ALA A 150 -7.26 -13.45 -3.34
CA ALA A 150 -8.22 -14.37 -2.73
C ALA A 150 -9.61 -13.73 -2.56
N LEU A 151 -9.69 -12.42 -2.25
CA LEU A 151 -10.96 -11.69 -2.07
C LEU A 151 -11.78 -11.54 -3.35
N GLN A 152 -11.17 -11.69 -4.52
CA GLN A 152 -11.86 -11.55 -5.83
C GLN A 152 -12.47 -12.86 -6.33
N THR A 153 -12.38 -13.93 -5.55
CA THR A 153 -13.02 -15.22 -5.83
C THR A 153 -14.31 -15.43 -5.00
N LEU A 154 -14.68 -14.45 -4.21
CA LEU A 154 -15.98 -14.35 -3.50
C LEU A 154 -16.90 -13.36 -4.24
#